data_4d1057f2b8c0ee5c430684c15da3d009
#
_entry.id   4d1057f2b8c0ee5c430684c15da3d009
#
_cell.length_a   1.000
_cell.length_b   1.000
_cell.length_c   1.000
_cell.angle_alpha   90.00
_cell.angle_beta   90.00
_cell.angle_gamma   90.00
#
_symmetry.space_group_name_H-M   'P 1'
#
loop_
_entity.id
_entity.type
_entity.pdbx_description
1 polymer ?
#
loop_
_entity_poly.entity_id
_entity_poly.type
_entity_poly.pdbx_seq_one_letter_code
_entity_poly.pdbx_strand_id
1 'polypeptide(L)'
;MVVQYLLVALVAFIASMDEQLFGITMLGRPLFTSLFVGLILGDVQQGVIVGAALESMFMGAIMVGAAVPPEVYASGVLGCAFAVITGTGTATAVALALPVSVFLQVWRNFCYAVPGAFACKKIETALANCDLAKANLYHLTIVPLSIGIPSALLVFGSLFFGADLINNALNAIPQFVMDGLNVASGVMVCIGFALLIRTMGDNRLLPWLFLGFIMVIYLKMDVVGVAAAAICVALLLAFREGSSGPQTVAADEEEDF
;
A
#
# COMPACT_ATOMS: atom_id res chain seq x y z
N MET A 1 -23.89 -0.66 -14.36
CA MET A 1 -23.42 -1.36 -13.18
C MET A 1 -22.37 -2.45 -13.52
N VAL A 2 -22.68 -3.50 -14.29
CA VAL A 2 -21.69 -4.57 -14.60
C VAL A 2 -20.41 -4.03 -15.25
N VAL A 3 -20.54 -3.11 -16.21
CA VAL A 3 -19.39 -2.47 -16.87
C VAL A 3 -18.53 -1.66 -15.86
N GLN A 4 -19.17 -0.96 -14.93
CA GLN A 4 -18.45 -0.23 -13.88
C GLN A 4 -17.67 -1.19 -12.96
N TYR A 5 -18.27 -2.30 -12.55
CA TYR A 5 -17.60 -3.32 -11.74
C TYR A 5 -16.41 -3.97 -12.47
N LEU A 6 -16.55 -4.19 -13.77
CA LEU A 6 -15.46 -4.69 -14.60
C LEU A 6 -14.31 -3.66 -14.71
N LEU A 7 -14.63 -2.38 -14.85
CA LEU A 7 -13.63 -1.31 -14.87
C LEU A 7 -12.92 -1.18 -13.50
N VAL A 8 -13.65 -1.29 -12.39
CA VAL A 8 -13.05 -1.30 -11.04
C VAL A 8 -12.15 -2.51 -10.84
N ALA A 9 -12.56 -3.67 -11.32
CA ALA A 9 -11.72 -4.88 -11.31
C ALA A 9 -10.46 -4.72 -12.17
N LEU A 10 -10.55 -4.01 -13.29
CA LEU A 10 -9.40 -3.67 -14.13
C LEU A 10 -8.43 -2.74 -13.38
N VAL A 11 -8.93 -1.76 -12.64
CA VAL A 11 -8.09 -0.91 -11.78
C VAL A 11 -7.37 -1.77 -10.73
N ALA A 12 -8.06 -2.69 -10.07
CA ALA A 12 -7.45 -3.60 -9.12
C ALA A 12 -6.39 -4.51 -9.76
N PHE A 13 -6.65 -5.00 -10.98
CA PHE A 13 -5.71 -5.79 -11.77
C PHE A 13 -4.41 -5.02 -12.02
N ILE A 14 -4.51 -3.82 -12.58
CA ILE A 14 -3.35 -2.98 -12.90
C ILE A 14 -2.60 -2.60 -11.62
N ALA A 15 -3.32 -2.19 -10.57
CA ALA A 15 -2.74 -1.83 -9.29
C ALA A 15 -1.96 -2.98 -8.65
N SER A 16 -2.50 -4.20 -8.69
CA SER A 16 -1.84 -5.39 -8.12
C SER A 16 -0.59 -5.82 -8.89
N MET A 17 -0.45 -5.41 -10.15
CA MET A 17 0.71 -5.72 -11.01
C MET A 17 1.75 -4.59 -11.02
N ASP A 18 1.47 -3.42 -10.44
CA ASP A 18 2.33 -2.23 -10.50
C ASP A 18 3.76 -2.55 -10.04
N GLU A 19 3.89 -3.24 -8.92
CA GLU A 19 5.17 -3.57 -8.31
C GLU A 19 6.04 -4.50 -9.19
N GLN A 20 5.42 -5.45 -9.89
CA GLN A 20 6.13 -6.45 -10.70
C GLN A 20 6.42 -5.97 -12.13
N LEU A 21 5.57 -5.12 -12.71
CA LEU A 21 5.70 -4.67 -14.10
C LEU A 21 6.45 -3.35 -14.24
N PHE A 22 6.15 -2.38 -13.36
CA PHE A 22 6.66 -1.02 -13.48
C PHE A 22 7.65 -0.65 -12.37
N GLY A 23 7.85 -1.54 -11.41
CA GLY A 23 8.53 -1.22 -10.17
C GLY A 23 7.58 -0.48 -9.21
N ILE A 24 8.08 0.08 -8.14
CA ILE A 24 7.24 0.76 -7.15
C ILE A 24 6.90 2.17 -7.66
N THR A 25 5.91 2.30 -8.55
CA THR A 25 5.49 3.60 -9.13
C THR A 25 4.55 4.39 -8.24
N MET A 26 4.05 3.77 -7.15
CA MET A 26 3.02 4.32 -6.26
C MET A 26 1.64 4.52 -6.91
N LEU A 27 1.45 4.18 -8.17
CA LEU A 27 0.15 4.25 -8.87
C LEU A 27 -0.88 3.26 -8.30
N GLY A 28 -0.42 2.15 -7.76
CA GLY A 28 -1.26 1.17 -7.09
C GLY A 28 -1.77 1.59 -5.70
N ARG A 29 -1.24 2.67 -5.12
CA ARG A 29 -1.61 3.11 -3.76
C ARG A 29 -3.07 3.53 -3.66
N PRO A 30 -3.72 3.33 -2.49
CA PRO A 30 -5.15 3.59 -2.30
C PRO A 30 -5.59 4.99 -2.68
N LEU A 31 -4.80 6.01 -2.42
CA LEU A 31 -5.15 7.39 -2.79
C LEU A 31 -5.36 7.54 -4.30
N PHE A 32 -4.47 6.92 -5.08
CA PHE A 32 -4.51 7.02 -6.55
C PHE A 32 -5.57 6.11 -7.16
N THR A 33 -5.64 4.86 -6.71
CA THR A 33 -6.63 3.90 -7.20
C THR A 33 -8.06 4.30 -6.84
N SER A 34 -8.28 4.89 -5.66
CA SER A 34 -9.59 5.36 -5.21
C SER A 34 -10.10 6.56 -6.03
N LEU A 35 -9.19 7.39 -6.56
CA LEU A 35 -9.57 8.44 -7.50
C LEU A 35 -10.22 7.83 -8.76
N PHE A 36 -9.61 6.79 -9.34
CA PHE A 36 -10.19 6.10 -10.51
C PHE A 36 -11.47 5.36 -10.17
N VAL A 37 -11.55 4.73 -9.01
CA VAL A 37 -12.78 4.09 -8.54
C VAL A 37 -13.91 5.11 -8.40
N GLY A 38 -13.65 6.28 -7.81
CA GLY A 38 -14.61 7.37 -7.70
C GLY A 38 -15.06 7.89 -9.06
N LEU A 39 -14.15 8.04 -10.03
CA LEU A 39 -14.46 8.42 -11.41
C LEU A 39 -15.37 7.39 -12.11
N ILE A 40 -15.09 6.11 -11.96
CA ILE A 40 -15.86 5.02 -12.59
C ILE A 40 -17.25 4.92 -11.98
N LEU A 41 -17.38 5.08 -10.66
CA LEU A 41 -18.64 4.96 -9.94
C LEU A 41 -19.47 6.26 -9.93
N GLY A 42 -18.85 7.40 -10.29
CA GLY A 42 -19.53 8.68 -10.43
C GLY A 42 -19.50 9.58 -9.20
N ASP A 43 -18.75 9.24 -8.16
CA ASP A 43 -18.52 10.08 -6.97
C ASP A 43 -17.03 10.21 -6.67
N VAL A 44 -16.41 11.16 -7.36
CA VAL A 44 -14.96 11.44 -7.23
C VAL A 44 -14.62 12.00 -5.85
N GLN A 45 -15.48 12.84 -5.30
CA GLN A 45 -15.25 13.45 -4.00
C GLN A 45 -15.16 12.40 -2.90
N GLN A 46 -16.14 11.50 -2.86
CA GLN A 46 -16.15 10.40 -1.90
C GLN A 46 -14.95 9.45 -2.14
N GLY A 47 -14.62 9.15 -3.40
CA GLY A 47 -13.47 8.34 -3.77
C GLY A 47 -12.16 8.91 -3.21
N VAL A 48 -11.91 10.22 -3.35
CA VAL A 48 -10.70 10.86 -2.84
C VAL A 48 -10.66 10.88 -1.30
N ILE A 49 -11.78 11.20 -0.65
CA ILE A 49 -11.86 11.22 0.83
C ILE A 49 -11.57 9.83 1.41
N VAL A 50 -12.19 8.80 0.85
CA VAL A 50 -11.97 7.41 1.26
C VAL A 50 -10.54 6.97 0.94
N GLY A 51 -10.04 7.32 -0.24
CA GLY A 51 -8.67 7.03 -0.67
C GLY A 51 -7.63 7.62 0.28
N ALA A 52 -7.81 8.86 0.73
CA ALA A 52 -6.92 9.51 1.69
C ALA A 52 -6.92 8.79 3.06
N ALA A 53 -8.09 8.36 3.54
CA ALA A 53 -8.19 7.60 4.78
C ALA A 53 -7.52 6.23 4.68
N LEU A 54 -7.76 5.48 3.60
CA LEU A 54 -7.11 4.20 3.32
C LEU A 54 -5.60 4.34 3.13
N GLU A 55 -5.15 5.39 2.44
CA GLU A 55 -3.72 5.67 2.27
C GLU A 55 -3.05 5.92 3.62
N SER A 56 -3.66 6.73 4.48
CA SER A 56 -3.14 7.01 5.82
C SER A 56 -3.05 5.74 6.68
N MET A 57 -4.03 4.84 6.57
CA MET A 57 -4.04 3.56 7.26
C MET A 57 -2.92 2.63 6.77
N PHE A 58 -2.71 2.56 5.46
CA PHE A 58 -1.70 1.69 4.86
C PHE A 58 -0.33 2.35 4.68
N MET A 59 -0.12 3.56 5.22
CA MET A 59 1.13 4.30 5.06
C MET A 59 2.35 3.51 5.59
N GLY A 60 2.16 2.75 6.69
CA GLY A 60 3.20 1.88 7.25
C GLY A 60 3.34 0.51 6.59
N ALA A 61 2.49 0.16 5.63
CA ALA A 61 2.55 -1.10 4.92
C ALA A 61 3.61 -1.04 3.80
N ILE A 62 4.89 -1.11 4.20
CA ILE A 62 6.05 -1.07 3.32
C ILE A 62 6.79 -2.39 3.44
N MET A 63 7.26 -2.93 2.31
CA MET A 63 8.11 -4.12 2.32
C MET A 63 9.47 -3.79 2.95
N VAL A 64 9.84 -4.55 3.99
CA VAL A 64 11.15 -4.47 4.62
C VAL A 64 11.76 -5.85 4.66
N GLY A 65 12.77 -6.08 3.83
CA GLY A 65 13.40 -7.39 3.68
C GLY A 65 12.42 -8.44 3.16
N ALA A 66 12.35 -9.59 3.83
CA ALA A 66 11.47 -10.71 3.46
C ALA A 66 10.05 -10.60 4.05
N ALA A 67 9.76 -9.56 4.84
CA ALA A 67 8.43 -9.37 5.41
C ALA A 67 7.50 -8.76 4.37
N VAL A 68 6.46 -9.50 3.98
CA VAL A 68 5.43 -9.03 3.06
C VAL A 68 4.31 -8.38 3.89
N PRO A 69 4.04 -7.07 3.71
CA PRO A 69 2.96 -6.39 4.41
C PRO A 69 1.60 -6.84 3.89
N PRO A 70 0.49 -6.48 4.60
CA PRO A 70 -0.87 -6.68 4.10
C PRO A 70 -1.03 -6.14 2.69
N GLU A 71 -1.82 -6.81 1.87
CA GLU A 71 -2.04 -6.41 0.49
C GLU A 71 -2.88 -5.13 0.44
N VAL A 72 -2.30 -4.07 -0.09
CA VAL A 72 -2.86 -2.71 -0.05
C VAL A 72 -3.66 -2.38 -1.32
N TYR A 73 -3.25 -2.93 -2.47
CA TYR A 73 -3.72 -2.52 -3.78
C TYR A 73 -5.19 -2.90 -4.02
N ALA A 74 -5.49 -4.19 -4.11
CA ALA A 74 -6.85 -4.64 -4.37
C ALA A 74 -7.78 -4.46 -3.16
N SER A 75 -7.25 -4.53 -1.93
CA SER A 75 -8.03 -4.27 -0.72
C SER A 75 -8.46 -2.80 -0.65
N GLY A 76 -7.58 -1.86 -1.03
CA GLY A 76 -7.91 -0.43 -1.12
C GLY A 76 -8.97 -0.14 -2.17
N VAL A 77 -8.85 -0.73 -3.36
CA VAL A 77 -9.85 -0.62 -4.43
C VAL A 77 -11.21 -1.15 -3.97
N LEU A 78 -11.24 -2.32 -3.34
CA LEU A 78 -12.49 -2.93 -2.88
C LEU A 78 -13.14 -2.12 -1.75
N GLY A 79 -12.35 -1.70 -0.76
CA GLY A 79 -12.84 -0.87 0.35
C GLY A 79 -13.42 0.46 -0.14
N CYS A 80 -12.73 1.12 -1.07
CA CYS A 80 -13.22 2.35 -1.70
C CYS A 80 -14.51 2.11 -2.51
N ALA A 81 -14.54 1.07 -3.34
CA ALA A 81 -15.69 0.78 -4.17
C ALA A 81 -16.96 0.54 -3.34
N PHE A 82 -16.86 -0.24 -2.26
CA PHE A 82 -17.99 -0.44 -1.35
C PHE A 82 -18.40 0.83 -0.63
N ALA A 83 -17.48 1.64 -0.14
CA ALA A 83 -17.78 2.89 0.52
C ALA A 83 -18.50 3.88 -0.41
N VAL A 84 -18.11 3.97 -1.67
CA VAL A 84 -18.75 4.80 -2.69
C VAL A 84 -20.15 4.27 -3.05
N ILE A 85 -20.29 2.95 -3.27
CA ILE A 85 -21.56 2.34 -3.65
C ILE A 85 -22.60 2.45 -2.52
N THR A 86 -22.17 2.25 -1.27
CA THR A 86 -23.07 2.26 -0.10
C THR A 86 -23.28 3.65 0.47
N GLY A 87 -22.46 4.63 0.10
CA GLY A 87 -22.50 5.99 0.66
C GLY A 87 -22.14 6.07 2.15
N THR A 88 -21.53 5.03 2.71
CA THR A 88 -21.28 4.90 4.17
C THR A 88 -19.94 5.49 4.62
N GLY A 89 -19.14 6.01 3.70
CA GLY A 89 -17.92 6.76 4.00
C GLY A 89 -16.72 5.92 4.41
N THR A 90 -15.77 6.57 5.10
CA THR A 90 -14.43 6.02 5.40
C THR A 90 -14.44 4.83 6.34
N ALA A 91 -15.37 4.79 7.30
CA ALA A 91 -15.45 3.70 8.28
C ALA A 91 -15.69 2.33 7.62
N THR A 92 -16.61 2.27 6.69
CA THR A 92 -16.91 1.03 5.94
C THR A 92 -15.74 0.62 5.07
N ALA A 93 -15.09 1.57 4.41
CA ALA A 93 -13.91 1.31 3.61
C ALA A 93 -12.79 0.64 4.43
N VAL A 94 -12.49 1.20 5.60
CA VAL A 94 -11.45 0.68 6.52
C VAL A 94 -11.86 -0.69 7.07
N ALA A 95 -13.11 -0.85 7.50
CA ALA A 95 -13.61 -2.11 8.06
C ALA A 95 -13.56 -3.27 7.07
N LEU A 96 -13.74 -3.00 5.78
CA LEU A 96 -13.68 -4.00 4.71
C LEU A 96 -12.25 -4.21 4.20
N ALA A 97 -11.45 -3.14 4.06
CA ALA A 97 -10.11 -3.23 3.50
C ALA A 97 -9.18 -4.08 4.36
N LEU A 98 -9.27 -4.00 5.70
CA LEU A 98 -8.38 -4.75 6.60
C LEU A 98 -8.49 -6.28 6.46
N PRO A 99 -9.66 -6.93 6.63
CA PRO A 99 -9.76 -8.38 6.51
C PRO A 99 -9.44 -8.86 5.10
N VAL A 100 -9.81 -8.09 4.08
CA VAL A 100 -9.51 -8.39 2.68
C VAL A 100 -8.00 -8.30 2.42
N SER A 101 -7.32 -7.31 2.99
CA SER A 101 -5.86 -7.16 2.83
C SER A 101 -5.08 -8.34 3.39
N VAL A 102 -5.49 -8.86 4.55
CA VAL A 102 -4.88 -10.05 5.17
C VAL A 102 -5.13 -11.30 4.33
N PHE A 103 -6.35 -11.48 3.83
CA PHE A 103 -6.69 -12.62 2.97
C PHE A 103 -5.87 -12.60 1.67
N LEU A 104 -5.80 -11.44 1.00
CA LEU A 104 -5.03 -11.28 -0.23
C LEU A 104 -3.52 -11.40 0.01
N GLN A 105 -3.03 -11.04 1.19
CA GLN A 105 -1.63 -11.26 1.57
C GLN A 105 -1.29 -12.75 1.63
N VAL A 106 -2.15 -13.57 2.21
CA VAL A 106 -1.95 -15.04 2.24
C VAL A 106 -1.87 -15.58 0.82
N TRP A 107 -2.78 -15.13 -0.06
CA TRP A 107 -2.75 -15.48 -1.47
C TRP A 107 -1.45 -15.05 -2.16
N ARG A 108 -1.02 -13.83 -1.92
CA ARG A 108 0.22 -13.27 -2.49
C ARG A 108 1.45 -14.05 -2.05
N ASN A 109 1.53 -14.44 -0.78
CA ASN A 109 2.59 -15.31 -0.27
C ASN A 109 2.60 -16.67 -0.96
N PHE A 110 1.42 -17.24 -1.19
CA PHE A 110 1.29 -18.49 -1.97
C PHE A 110 1.78 -18.30 -3.41
N CYS A 111 1.45 -17.18 -4.06
CA CYS A 111 1.92 -16.87 -5.41
C CYS A 111 3.45 -16.74 -5.50
N TYR A 112 4.09 -16.17 -4.49
CA TYR A 112 5.56 -16.13 -4.45
C TYR A 112 6.18 -17.51 -4.20
N ALA A 113 5.58 -18.31 -3.33
CA ALA A 113 6.10 -19.64 -2.99
C ALA A 113 5.96 -20.66 -4.12
N VAL A 114 4.83 -20.72 -4.81
CA VAL A 114 4.53 -21.76 -5.81
C VAL A 114 4.71 -21.27 -7.24
N PRO A 115 3.91 -20.35 -7.78
CA PRO A 115 4.14 -19.82 -9.13
C PRO A 115 5.50 -19.14 -9.28
N GLY A 116 5.97 -18.47 -8.22
CA GLY A 116 7.28 -17.82 -8.21
C GLY A 116 8.42 -18.80 -8.34
N ALA A 117 8.42 -19.89 -7.57
CA ALA A 117 9.44 -20.93 -7.68
C ALA A 117 9.41 -21.63 -9.06
N PHE A 118 8.22 -21.82 -9.64
CA PHE A 118 8.08 -22.36 -10.99
C PHE A 118 8.62 -21.37 -12.05
N ALA A 119 8.35 -20.08 -11.88
CA ALA A 119 8.89 -19.04 -12.75
C ALA A 119 10.41 -19.01 -12.70
N CYS A 120 11.02 -19.04 -11.49
CA CYS A 120 12.48 -19.07 -11.33
C CYS A 120 13.12 -20.23 -12.08
N LYS A 121 12.59 -21.46 -11.94
CA LYS A 121 13.09 -22.62 -12.69
C LYS A 121 13.04 -22.42 -14.20
N LYS A 122 11.95 -21.84 -14.72
CA LYS A 122 11.82 -21.60 -16.16
C LYS A 122 12.77 -20.50 -16.64
N ILE A 123 12.95 -19.45 -15.83
CA ILE A 123 13.89 -18.37 -16.11
C ILE A 123 15.33 -18.91 -16.12
N GLU A 124 15.73 -19.69 -15.11
CA GLU A 124 17.05 -20.32 -15.04
C GLU A 124 17.33 -21.18 -16.28
N THR A 125 16.35 -22.00 -16.68
CA THR A 125 16.48 -22.85 -17.88
C THR A 125 16.62 -22.02 -19.15
N ALA A 126 15.87 -20.92 -19.28
CA ALA A 126 15.98 -20.02 -20.44
C ALA A 126 17.32 -19.29 -20.46
N LEU A 127 17.84 -18.86 -19.32
CA LEU A 127 19.14 -18.22 -19.19
C LEU A 127 20.30 -19.19 -19.49
N ALA A 128 20.20 -20.44 -19.04
CA ALA A 128 21.17 -21.47 -19.37
C ALA A 128 21.27 -21.72 -20.88
N ASN A 129 20.17 -21.52 -21.63
CA ASN A 129 20.14 -21.59 -23.08
C ASN A 129 20.42 -20.24 -23.76
N CYS A 130 20.86 -19.21 -23.03
CA CYS A 130 21.08 -17.84 -23.52
C CYS A 130 19.87 -17.21 -24.21
N ASP A 131 18.65 -17.64 -23.89
CA ASP A 131 17.39 -17.11 -24.44
C ASP A 131 16.80 -16.04 -23.53
N LEU A 132 17.30 -14.82 -23.65
CA LEU A 132 16.87 -13.67 -22.86
C LEU A 132 15.41 -13.30 -23.13
N ALA A 133 14.90 -13.51 -24.35
CA ALA A 133 13.52 -13.17 -24.70
C ALA A 133 12.54 -14.05 -23.91
N LYS A 134 12.79 -15.36 -23.83
CA LYS A 134 11.94 -16.26 -23.02
C LYS A 134 12.08 -16.01 -21.53
N ALA A 135 13.30 -15.75 -21.04
CA ALA A 135 13.51 -15.42 -19.64
C ALA A 135 12.69 -14.20 -19.23
N ASN A 136 12.73 -13.13 -20.03
CA ASN A 136 11.96 -11.91 -19.79
C ASN A 136 10.45 -12.16 -19.88
N LEU A 137 10.00 -12.95 -20.86
CA LEU A 137 8.58 -13.31 -20.99
C LEU A 137 8.07 -14.05 -19.74
N TYR A 138 8.82 -15.03 -19.23
CA TYR A 138 8.42 -15.77 -18.03
C TYR A 138 8.41 -14.88 -16.78
N HIS A 139 9.35 -13.95 -16.67
CA HIS A 139 9.42 -13.00 -15.57
C HIS A 139 8.18 -12.07 -15.58
N LEU A 140 7.83 -11.52 -16.73
CA LEU A 140 6.74 -10.54 -16.85
C LEU A 140 5.33 -11.17 -16.90
N THR A 141 5.22 -12.50 -17.03
CA THR A 141 3.89 -13.13 -17.19
C THR A 141 3.50 -14.00 -16.00
N ILE A 142 4.35 -14.90 -15.53
CA ILE A 142 3.92 -15.96 -14.59
C ILE A 142 3.49 -15.36 -13.25
N VAL A 143 4.36 -14.61 -12.58
CA VAL A 143 4.08 -14.07 -11.24
C VAL A 143 3.06 -12.94 -11.29
N PRO A 144 3.20 -11.91 -12.17
CA PRO A 144 2.23 -10.84 -12.25
C PRO A 144 0.81 -11.33 -12.52
N LEU A 145 0.61 -12.23 -13.50
CA LEU A 145 -0.70 -12.77 -13.81
C LEU A 145 -1.28 -13.63 -12.68
N SER A 146 -0.44 -14.39 -11.96
CA SER A 146 -0.88 -15.20 -10.82
C SER A 146 -1.38 -14.36 -9.64
N ILE A 147 -0.93 -13.11 -9.51
CA ILE A 147 -1.38 -12.16 -8.49
C ILE A 147 -2.55 -11.32 -9.03
N GLY A 148 -2.41 -10.75 -10.21
CA GLY A 148 -3.37 -9.79 -10.75
C GLY A 148 -4.73 -10.39 -11.09
N ILE A 149 -4.76 -11.57 -11.73
CA ILE A 149 -6.03 -12.21 -12.14
C ILE A 149 -6.91 -12.55 -10.93
N PRO A 150 -6.43 -13.24 -9.88
CA PRO A 150 -7.26 -13.54 -8.73
C PRO A 150 -7.68 -12.29 -7.95
N SER A 151 -6.82 -11.25 -7.87
CA SER A 151 -7.17 -9.99 -7.25
C SER A 151 -8.32 -9.30 -7.98
N ALA A 152 -8.26 -9.25 -9.32
CA ALA A 152 -9.34 -8.71 -10.14
C ALA A 152 -10.63 -9.51 -10.04
N LEU A 153 -10.54 -10.86 -10.06
CA LEU A 153 -11.69 -11.74 -9.91
C LEU A 153 -12.34 -11.60 -8.53
N LEU A 154 -11.54 -11.46 -7.48
CA LEU A 154 -12.04 -11.23 -6.13
C LEU A 154 -12.79 -9.89 -6.06
N VAL A 155 -12.21 -8.81 -6.59
CA VAL A 155 -12.86 -7.49 -6.61
C VAL A 155 -14.15 -7.53 -7.42
N PHE A 156 -14.11 -8.09 -8.63
CA PHE A 156 -15.30 -8.22 -9.47
C PHE A 156 -16.40 -9.06 -8.81
N GLY A 157 -16.03 -10.24 -8.30
CA GLY A 157 -16.97 -11.16 -7.63
C GLY A 157 -17.57 -10.53 -6.37
N SER A 158 -16.75 -9.85 -5.56
CA SER A 158 -17.24 -9.16 -4.37
C SER A 158 -18.21 -8.03 -4.72
N LEU A 159 -17.96 -7.26 -5.77
CA LEU A 159 -18.86 -6.21 -6.21
C LEU A 159 -20.13 -6.75 -6.86
N PHE A 160 -20.02 -7.85 -7.63
CA PHE A 160 -21.15 -8.42 -8.35
C PHE A 160 -22.12 -9.16 -7.43
N PHE A 161 -21.59 -9.98 -6.52
CA PHE A 161 -22.39 -10.80 -5.60
C PHE A 161 -22.53 -10.18 -4.22
N GLY A 162 -21.67 -9.25 -3.85
CA GLY A 162 -21.52 -8.76 -2.50
C GLY A 162 -22.25 -7.45 -2.21
N ALA A 163 -22.62 -6.66 -3.21
CA ALA A 163 -23.22 -5.36 -2.99
C ALA A 163 -24.54 -5.44 -2.18
N ASP A 164 -25.41 -6.37 -2.53
CA ASP A 164 -26.68 -6.59 -1.81
C ASP A 164 -26.46 -7.25 -0.44
N LEU A 165 -25.55 -8.20 -0.36
CA LEU A 165 -25.16 -8.87 0.90
C LEU A 165 -24.55 -7.88 1.89
N ILE A 166 -23.69 -6.98 1.42
CA ILE A 166 -23.04 -5.98 2.27
C ILE A 166 -24.02 -4.90 2.69
N ASN A 167 -24.89 -4.42 1.80
CA ASN A 167 -25.94 -3.48 2.18
C ASN A 167 -26.87 -4.07 3.26
N ASN A 168 -27.29 -5.32 3.12
CA ASN A 168 -28.10 -6.00 4.11
C ASN A 168 -27.35 -6.19 5.44
N ALA A 169 -26.07 -6.55 5.38
CA ALA A 169 -25.22 -6.69 6.56
C ALA A 169 -25.01 -5.34 7.27
N LEU A 170 -24.71 -4.27 6.52
CA LEU A 170 -24.55 -2.92 7.09
C LEU A 170 -25.84 -2.41 7.75
N ASN A 171 -26.99 -2.66 7.13
CA ASN A 171 -28.29 -2.28 7.70
C ASN A 171 -28.64 -3.11 8.95
N ALA A 172 -28.07 -4.30 9.11
CA ALA A 172 -28.23 -5.14 10.29
C ALA A 172 -27.29 -4.74 11.44
N ILE A 173 -26.26 -3.93 11.17
CA ILE A 173 -25.28 -3.49 12.18
C ILE A 173 -25.91 -2.37 13.03
N PRO A 174 -25.98 -2.53 14.36
CA PRO A 174 -26.46 -1.47 15.25
C PRO A 174 -25.60 -0.21 15.16
N GLN A 175 -26.21 0.96 15.32
CA GLN A 175 -25.55 2.26 15.19
C GLN A 175 -24.32 2.40 16.08
N PHE A 176 -24.36 1.88 17.32
CA PHE A 176 -23.22 1.95 18.24
C PHE A 176 -21.96 1.21 17.71
N VAL A 177 -22.16 0.16 16.90
CA VAL A 177 -21.06 -0.57 16.27
C VAL A 177 -20.48 0.27 15.12
N MET A 178 -21.32 0.93 14.34
CA MET A 178 -20.87 1.86 13.29
C MET A 178 -20.10 3.04 13.87
N ASP A 179 -20.56 3.60 14.98
CA ASP A 179 -19.84 4.65 15.69
C ASP A 179 -18.49 4.16 16.23
N GLY A 180 -18.43 2.92 16.74
CA GLY A 180 -17.19 2.26 17.13
C GLY A 180 -16.22 2.04 15.97
N LEU A 181 -16.72 1.64 14.79
CA LEU A 181 -15.91 1.50 13.57
C LEU A 181 -15.37 2.86 13.08
N ASN A 182 -16.16 3.92 13.19
CA ASN A 182 -15.71 5.29 12.88
C ASN A 182 -14.55 5.72 13.78
N VAL A 183 -14.63 5.47 15.07
CA VAL A 183 -13.53 5.76 16.01
C VAL A 183 -12.32 4.87 15.70
N ALA A 184 -12.54 3.58 15.47
CA ALA A 184 -11.49 2.63 15.12
C ALA A 184 -10.74 3.04 13.84
N SER A 185 -11.45 3.55 12.82
CA SER A 185 -10.83 4.02 11.57
C SER A 185 -9.82 5.15 11.82
N GLY A 186 -10.13 6.07 12.74
CA GLY A 186 -9.19 7.12 13.15
C GLY A 186 -7.95 6.57 13.87
N VAL A 187 -8.12 5.56 14.71
CA VAL A 187 -7.00 4.90 15.43
C VAL A 187 -6.11 4.12 14.46
N MET A 188 -6.67 3.54 13.39
CA MET A 188 -5.88 2.81 12.38
C MET A 188 -4.85 3.71 11.69
N VAL A 189 -5.16 4.97 11.47
CA VAL A 189 -4.18 5.96 10.95
C VAL A 189 -2.97 6.08 11.89
N CYS A 190 -3.20 6.13 13.20
CA CYS A 190 -2.10 6.17 14.19
C CYS A 190 -1.23 4.91 14.14
N ILE A 191 -1.83 3.74 13.90
CA ILE A 191 -1.09 2.48 13.73
C ILE A 191 -0.23 2.53 12.46
N GLY A 192 -0.76 3.06 11.36
CA GLY A 192 -0.01 3.27 10.12
C GLY A 192 1.22 4.16 10.34
N PHE A 193 1.07 5.29 11.03
CA PHE A 193 2.19 6.16 11.41
C PHE A 193 3.17 5.47 12.37
N ALA A 194 2.70 4.72 13.33
CA ALA A 194 3.57 3.98 14.25
C ALA A 194 4.43 2.93 13.52
N LEU A 195 3.84 2.22 12.55
CA LEU A 195 4.57 1.30 11.68
C LEU A 195 5.60 2.03 10.82
N LEU A 196 5.25 3.18 10.24
CA LEU A 196 6.16 4.00 9.45
C LEU A 196 7.36 4.46 10.31
N ILE A 197 7.10 4.98 11.51
CA ILE A 197 8.16 5.37 12.45
C ILE A 197 9.04 4.17 12.80
N ARG A 198 8.45 3.00 13.02
CA ARG A 198 9.19 1.77 13.35
C ARG A 198 10.09 1.30 12.19
N THR A 199 9.66 1.45 10.95
CA THR A 199 10.42 1.02 9.76
C THR A 199 11.53 2.01 9.38
N MET A 200 11.29 3.31 9.58
CA MET A 200 12.25 4.38 9.24
C MET A 200 13.07 4.85 10.44
N GLY A 201 12.64 4.53 11.67
CA GLY A 201 13.17 5.10 12.89
C GLY A 201 14.46 4.46 13.35
N ASP A 202 15.57 5.19 13.20
CA ASP A 202 16.70 5.05 14.09
C ASP A 202 16.43 5.88 15.36
N ASN A 203 16.84 5.38 16.52
CA ASN A 203 16.72 6.09 17.80
C ASN A 203 17.35 7.51 17.76
N ARG A 204 18.31 7.72 16.87
CA ARG A 204 18.94 9.02 16.61
C ARG A 204 18.02 10.01 15.91
N LEU A 205 16.99 9.55 15.22
CA LEU A 205 16.05 10.39 14.46
C LEU A 205 14.81 10.77 15.29
N LEU A 206 14.55 10.10 16.42
CA LEU A 206 13.41 10.40 17.29
C LEU A 206 13.35 11.86 17.77
N PRO A 207 14.46 12.52 18.19
CA PRO A 207 14.42 13.92 18.60
C PRO A 207 13.96 14.84 17.48
N TRP A 208 14.33 14.56 16.23
CA TRP A 208 13.91 15.35 15.07
C TRP A 208 12.42 15.23 14.76
N LEU A 209 11.86 14.04 14.98
CA LEU A 209 10.42 13.80 14.87
C LEU A 209 9.66 14.64 15.91
N PHE A 210 10.11 14.64 17.17
CA PHE A 210 9.51 15.45 18.23
C PHE A 210 9.65 16.95 17.94
N LEU A 211 10.79 17.39 17.39
CA LEU A 211 10.99 18.77 16.99
C LEU A 211 9.96 19.19 15.92
N GLY A 212 9.77 18.39 14.89
CA GLY A 212 8.77 18.65 13.85
C GLY A 212 7.33 18.70 14.42
N PHE A 213 7.01 17.78 15.33
CA PHE A 213 5.71 17.77 16.02
C PHE A 213 5.46 19.06 16.82
N ILE A 214 6.46 19.53 17.56
CA ILE A 214 6.40 20.80 18.32
C ILE A 214 6.18 21.97 17.36
N MET A 215 6.89 22.02 16.24
CA MET A 215 6.75 23.09 15.26
C MET A 215 5.34 23.18 14.70
N VAL A 216 4.70 22.05 14.40
CA VAL A 216 3.31 22.03 13.91
C VAL A 216 2.33 22.46 15.00
N ILE A 217 2.43 21.90 16.21
CA ILE A 217 1.42 22.12 17.25
C ILE A 217 1.56 23.48 17.93
N TYR A 218 2.76 23.87 18.33
CA TYR A 218 2.99 25.08 19.09
C TYR A 218 3.24 26.31 18.23
N LEU A 219 4.02 26.17 17.15
CA LEU A 219 4.32 27.28 16.25
C LEU A 219 3.26 27.43 15.16
N LYS A 220 2.27 26.52 15.08
CA LYS A 220 1.20 26.53 14.05
C LYS A 220 1.76 26.62 12.62
N MET A 221 2.98 26.10 12.40
CA MET A 221 3.58 26.07 11.07
C MET A 221 2.85 25.05 10.19
N ASP A 222 2.66 25.40 8.93
CA ASP A 222 2.14 24.48 7.94
C ASP A 222 3.15 23.35 7.69
N VAL A 223 2.65 22.16 7.38
CA VAL A 223 3.45 20.93 7.14
C VAL A 223 4.51 21.20 6.06
N VAL A 224 4.16 21.96 5.01
CA VAL A 224 5.09 22.33 3.93
C VAL A 224 6.23 23.19 4.46
N GLY A 225 5.95 24.14 5.37
CA GLY A 225 6.97 24.98 6.02
C GLY A 225 7.91 24.17 6.89
N VAL A 226 7.39 23.20 7.65
CA VAL A 226 8.21 22.30 8.47
C VAL A 226 9.09 21.41 7.58
N ALA A 227 8.56 20.89 6.47
CA ALA A 227 9.32 20.09 5.52
C ALA A 227 10.47 20.90 4.88
N ALA A 228 10.21 22.14 4.47
CA ALA A 228 11.23 23.02 3.92
C ALA A 228 12.34 23.33 4.95
N ALA A 229 11.97 23.61 6.20
CA ALA A 229 12.94 23.83 7.28
C ALA A 229 13.78 22.57 7.55
N ALA A 230 13.15 21.40 7.56
CA ALA A 230 13.85 20.12 7.74
C ALA A 230 14.86 19.85 6.62
N ILE A 231 14.50 20.12 5.35
CA ILE A 231 15.42 19.99 4.21
C ILE A 231 16.62 20.93 4.38
N CYS A 232 16.40 22.19 4.76
CA CYS A 232 17.49 23.15 5.00
C CYS A 232 18.45 22.65 6.10
N VAL A 233 17.91 22.14 7.22
CA VAL A 233 18.71 21.60 8.32
C VAL A 233 19.49 20.37 7.87
N ALA A 234 18.85 19.44 7.15
CA ALA A 234 19.49 18.24 6.63
C ALA A 234 20.66 18.58 5.68
N LEU A 235 20.49 19.55 4.79
CA LEU A 235 21.56 20.03 3.90
C LEU A 235 22.71 20.66 4.68
N LEU A 236 22.43 21.48 5.69
CA LEU A 236 23.47 22.10 6.54
C LEU A 236 24.29 21.03 7.29
N LEU A 237 23.64 19.99 7.80
CA LEU A 237 24.32 18.88 8.47
C LEU A 237 25.15 18.06 7.49
N ALA A 238 24.62 17.75 6.30
CA ALA A 238 25.34 17.02 5.25
C ALA A 238 26.58 17.79 4.77
N PHE A 239 26.48 19.12 4.57
CA PHE A 239 27.63 19.95 4.21
C PHE A 239 28.68 20.02 5.32
N ARG A 240 28.24 20.00 6.58
CA ARG A 240 29.16 19.96 7.73
C ARG A 240 29.93 18.66 7.84
N GLU A 241 29.29 17.52 7.58
CA GLU A 241 29.91 16.20 7.58
C GLU A 241 30.84 16.01 6.37
N GLY A 242 30.48 16.51 5.20
CA GLY A 242 31.32 16.49 4.00
C GLY A 242 32.61 17.33 4.10
N SER A 243 32.70 18.25 5.08
CA SER A 243 33.91 19.03 5.39
C SER A 243 34.89 18.29 6.32
N SER A 244 34.47 17.21 6.95
CA SER A 244 35.32 16.27 7.69
C SER A 244 35.70 15.16 6.72
N GLY A 245 36.96 15.18 6.22
CA GLY A 245 37.43 14.30 5.15
C GLY A 245 37.11 12.81 5.32
N PRO A 246 37.37 11.97 4.29
CA PRO A 246 36.95 10.59 4.27
C PRO A 246 37.51 9.84 5.48
N GLN A 247 36.66 9.49 6.42
CA GLN A 247 36.99 8.45 7.37
C GLN A 247 37.11 7.17 6.57
N THR A 248 38.35 6.74 6.37
CA THR A 248 38.67 5.37 5.97
C THR A 248 37.95 4.45 6.93
N VAL A 249 36.90 3.81 6.44
CA VAL A 249 36.33 2.63 7.06
C VAL A 249 37.46 1.60 7.01
N ALA A 250 38.15 1.41 8.13
CA ALA A 250 39.00 0.26 8.32
C ALA A 250 38.09 -0.96 8.13
N ALA A 251 38.37 -1.73 7.11
CA ALA A 251 37.83 -3.06 6.94
C ALA A 251 38.38 -3.89 8.10
N ASP A 252 37.55 -4.07 9.13
CA ASP A 252 37.74 -5.18 10.04
C ASP A 252 37.31 -6.44 9.27
N GLU A 253 38.32 -7.03 8.58
CA GLU A 253 38.31 -8.43 8.23
C GLU A 253 38.32 -9.21 9.55
N GLU A 254 37.19 -9.67 10.00
CA GLU A 254 37.07 -10.85 10.82
C GLU A 254 36.43 -11.96 10.01
N GLU A 255 37.34 -12.80 9.46
CA GLU A 255 37.10 -14.20 9.23
C GLU A 255 36.52 -14.82 10.49
N ASP A 256 35.31 -15.42 10.37
CA ASP A 256 35.03 -16.69 11.05
C ASP A 256 33.80 -17.37 10.40
N PHE A 257 34.11 -18.54 9.81
CA PHE A 257 33.34 -19.76 9.48
C PHE A 257 31.80 -19.69 9.34
#